data_321bec4625cbe4be0c0e0c66c74b88d1
#
_entry.id   321bec4625cbe4be0c0e0c66c74b88d1
#
_cell.length_a   1.000
_cell.length_b   1.000
_cell.length_c   1.000
_cell.angle_alpha   90.00
_cell.angle_beta   90.00
_cell.angle_gamma   90.00
#
_symmetry.space_group_name_H-M   'P 1'
#
loop_
_entity.id
_entity.type
_entity.pdbx_description
1 polymer ?
#
loop_
_entity_poly.entity_id
_entity_poly.type
_entity_poly.pdbx_seq_one_letter_code
_entity_poly.pdbx_strand_id
1 'polypeptide(L)'
;MDLWHMLIGRPLKRSEAGKEEISAPEGLAALSLDALTSVAYGPEAIVVVLAVAGTAALPLIVPVTIAIVALLAILVLSYTQVIDAYPNGGGAYTVSRENLGRGWCQLAGASLIVDYTLTVAVSVAAGVASLTSAFPALLPLTVPLDLAVLAVITILNLRGVAESARAFLLPTAVFIFGVLAVIAVGWIAPATPAPAPLPLPPLAGIVGVVLLLKAFAAGCSALTGVEAIANGVPLFKEPRVARAKQTEWMLGILLGVMLLGLALLAARYHVGPRADQTVLSQVMVATVGRGWLYYTTAVATTVALALAANTSYGGLPVLASLLARDNYLPHIFSVRGDRLVFQHGIWVLTLMAAALLVVARGNTNALIPLFAIGVFIGFTLSQAGLVVHWWRTRPPRWWLRSLINALGCTATGVATAVFLFAKFAEGAWVVAVAIPVFILLFRRIHGYYERMERSLTIPGLPPAPRRERTLVIVPVSGLNRLTVRSLGYAQSLGDEVVAVHVAFSGEPEGSLERDWEAWRPGVRLVVLRSQYHSIVRPLLRFIRSVDDRTNEQIVVLIPEVSPGRWWENLLHNQMGLMLAASLRAQGNVMVGIVPFRAAGEPAGQP
;
A
#
# COMPACT_ATOMS: atom_id res chain seq x y z
N MET A 1 -24.52 -10.94 -14.16
CA MET A 1 -23.55 -10.99 -13.04
C MET A 1 -22.34 -10.23 -13.54
N ASP A 2 -22.03 -9.07 -12.94
CA ASP A 2 -20.90 -8.25 -13.39
C ASP A 2 -19.59 -8.98 -13.18
N LEU A 3 -18.67 -8.85 -14.13
CA LEU A 3 -17.31 -9.43 -14.09
C LEU A 3 -16.61 -9.10 -12.77
N TRP A 4 -16.92 -7.94 -12.21
CA TRP A 4 -16.45 -7.46 -10.92
C TRP A 4 -16.91 -8.34 -9.75
N HIS A 5 -18.19 -8.72 -9.69
CA HIS A 5 -18.72 -9.64 -8.67
C HIS A 5 -18.17 -11.07 -8.83
N MET A 6 -17.82 -11.47 -10.05
CA MET A 6 -17.19 -12.77 -10.30
C MET A 6 -15.72 -12.79 -9.81
N LEU A 7 -15.00 -11.67 -9.94
CA LEU A 7 -13.61 -11.54 -9.51
C LEU A 7 -13.49 -11.29 -7.99
N ILE A 8 -14.35 -10.45 -7.39
CA ILE A 8 -14.23 -9.98 -6.00
C ILE A 8 -15.16 -10.73 -5.05
N GLY A 9 -16.26 -11.33 -5.56
CA GLY A 9 -17.25 -12.04 -4.76
C GLY A 9 -18.40 -11.13 -4.28
N ARG A 10 -19.40 -11.72 -3.60
CA ARG A 10 -20.57 -11.00 -3.08
C ARG A 10 -20.21 -10.03 -1.95
N PRO A 11 -20.94 -8.91 -1.78
CA PRO A 11 -20.79 -8.02 -0.62
C PRO A 11 -20.96 -8.80 0.70
N LEU A 12 -20.15 -8.47 1.70
CA LEU A 12 -20.21 -9.05 3.04
C LEU A 12 -20.97 -8.12 3.98
N LYS A 13 -21.88 -8.68 4.79
CA LYS A 13 -22.53 -7.94 5.87
C LYS A 13 -21.52 -7.71 7.01
N ARG A 14 -21.67 -6.58 7.71
CA ARG A 14 -20.79 -6.22 8.84
C ARG A 14 -20.79 -7.26 9.98
N SER A 15 -21.90 -8.02 10.11
CA SER A 15 -22.04 -9.14 11.04
C SER A 15 -21.29 -10.41 10.59
N GLU A 16 -20.96 -10.54 9.31
CA GLU A 16 -20.24 -11.69 8.73
C GLU A 16 -18.72 -11.48 8.79
N ALA A 17 -18.25 -10.28 9.14
CA ALA A 17 -16.85 -10.01 9.45
C ALA A 17 -16.51 -10.65 10.81
N GLY A 18 -16.43 -11.97 10.85
CA GLY A 18 -15.95 -12.72 12.00
C GLY A 18 -14.49 -12.35 12.23
N LYS A 19 -14.18 -11.77 13.38
CA LYS A 19 -12.81 -11.66 13.86
C LYS A 19 -12.37 -13.07 14.21
N GLU A 20 -11.73 -13.79 13.29
CA GLU A 20 -11.00 -15.00 13.68
C GLU A 20 -9.85 -14.55 14.58
N GLU A 21 -10.00 -14.76 15.87
CA GLU A 21 -8.90 -14.57 16.83
C GLU A 21 -7.89 -15.69 16.63
N ILE A 22 -6.59 -15.32 16.60
CA ILE A 22 -5.48 -16.22 16.29
C ILE A 22 -4.73 -16.70 17.56
N SER A 23 -4.27 -17.93 17.53
CA SER A 23 -3.33 -18.49 18.52
C SER A 23 -1.89 -18.07 18.20
N ALA A 24 -0.94 -18.33 19.09
CA ALA A 24 0.47 -18.00 18.84
C ALA A 24 1.07 -18.68 17.61
N PRO A 25 0.84 -19.99 17.31
CA PRO A 25 1.31 -20.61 16.07
C PRO A 25 0.63 -20.04 14.81
N GLU A 26 -0.67 -19.74 14.88
CA GLU A 26 -1.39 -19.08 13.78
C GLU A 26 -0.86 -17.66 13.57
N GLY A 27 -0.49 -16.95 14.63
CA GLY A 27 0.16 -15.65 14.58
C GLY A 27 1.55 -15.71 13.92
N LEU A 28 2.34 -16.75 14.23
CA LEU A 28 3.62 -16.98 13.59
C LEU A 28 3.46 -17.17 12.07
N ALA A 29 2.48 -17.95 11.64
CA ALA A 29 2.23 -18.19 10.22
C ALA A 29 1.63 -16.99 9.50
N ALA A 30 0.78 -16.19 10.15
CA ALA A 30 0.07 -15.09 9.48
C ALA A 30 0.80 -13.74 9.56
N LEU A 31 1.51 -13.46 10.66
CA LEU A 31 2.13 -12.16 10.91
C LEU A 31 3.66 -12.17 10.77
N SER A 32 4.32 -13.35 10.92
CA SER A 32 5.78 -13.43 10.94
C SER A 32 6.37 -14.01 9.65
N LEU A 33 5.53 -14.34 8.67
CA LEU A 33 5.99 -15.06 7.49
C LEU A 33 6.99 -14.23 6.66
N ASP A 34 6.80 -12.92 6.59
CA ASP A 34 7.74 -12.00 5.93
C ASP A 34 9.13 -12.08 6.57
N ALA A 35 9.20 -11.97 7.90
CA ALA A 35 10.47 -12.10 8.61
C ALA A 35 11.10 -13.49 8.45
N LEU A 36 10.34 -14.58 8.60
CA LEU A 36 10.86 -15.93 8.49
C LEU A 36 11.38 -16.26 7.07
N THR A 37 10.68 -15.79 6.03
CA THR A 37 11.07 -16.05 4.65
C THR A 37 12.25 -15.21 4.17
N SER A 38 12.62 -14.16 4.92
CA SER A 38 13.78 -13.33 4.63
C SER A 38 15.11 -14.10 4.67
N VAL A 39 15.14 -15.28 5.31
CA VAL A 39 16.31 -16.19 5.24
C VAL A 39 16.61 -16.68 3.83
N ALA A 40 15.64 -16.60 2.91
CA ALA A 40 15.84 -17.00 1.52
C ALA A 40 16.73 -16.03 0.75
N TYR A 41 16.72 -14.73 1.11
CA TYR A 41 17.50 -13.69 0.43
C TYR A 41 18.52 -12.96 1.32
N GLY A 42 18.36 -13.00 2.65
CA GLY A 42 19.27 -12.35 3.59
C GLY A 42 20.72 -12.82 3.48
N PRO A 43 21.01 -14.12 3.57
CA PRO A 43 22.36 -14.65 3.35
C PRO A 43 22.91 -14.34 1.96
N GLU A 44 22.06 -14.33 0.92
CA GLU A 44 22.45 -13.96 -0.44
C GLU A 44 22.93 -12.51 -0.52
N ALA A 45 22.21 -11.58 0.12
CA ALA A 45 22.60 -10.18 0.16
C ALA A 45 23.98 -9.98 0.79
N ILE A 46 24.34 -10.77 1.82
CA ILE A 46 25.66 -10.74 2.44
C ILE A 46 26.72 -11.29 1.47
N VAL A 47 26.46 -12.45 0.87
CA VAL A 47 27.37 -13.15 -0.06
C VAL A 47 27.70 -12.26 -1.25
N VAL A 48 26.70 -11.62 -1.86
CA VAL A 48 26.89 -10.70 -3.00
C VAL A 48 27.84 -9.56 -2.66
N VAL A 49 27.73 -8.98 -1.47
CA VAL A 49 28.62 -7.89 -1.03
C VAL A 49 30.03 -8.40 -0.74
N LEU A 50 30.16 -9.54 -0.04
CA LEU A 50 31.47 -10.09 0.32
C LEU A 50 32.24 -10.61 -0.92
N ALA A 51 31.54 -11.13 -1.92
CA ALA A 51 32.13 -11.64 -3.15
C ALA A 51 32.91 -10.59 -3.96
N VAL A 52 32.58 -9.30 -3.78
CA VAL A 52 33.33 -8.19 -4.40
C VAL A 52 34.82 -8.18 -3.96
N ALA A 53 35.10 -8.66 -2.75
CA ALA A 53 36.46 -8.80 -2.23
C ALA A 53 37.10 -10.18 -2.51
N GLY A 54 36.43 -11.03 -3.30
CA GLY A 54 36.92 -12.36 -3.67
C GLY A 54 36.42 -13.49 -2.76
N THR A 55 36.74 -14.73 -3.16
CA THR A 55 36.22 -15.94 -2.49
C THR A 55 36.69 -16.11 -1.06
N ALA A 56 37.87 -15.58 -0.69
CA ALA A 56 38.40 -15.68 0.66
C ALA A 56 37.66 -14.76 1.66
N ALA A 57 36.86 -13.79 1.20
CA ALA A 57 36.00 -12.98 2.06
C ALA A 57 34.66 -13.69 2.41
N LEU A 58 34.27 -14.70 1.67
CA LEU A 58 32.98 -15.39 1.87
C LEU A 58 32.79 -15.96 3.30
N PRO A 59 33.81 -16.54 3.98
CA PRO A 59 33.66 -17.01 5.36
C PRO A 59 33.27 -15.90 6.37
N LEU A 60 33.48 -14.62 6.02
CA LEU A 60 33.04 -13.48 6.84
C LEU A 60 31.52 -13.35 6.94
N ILE A 61 30.75 -14.12 6.14
CA ILE A 61 29.30 -14.23 6.30
C ILE A 61 28.92 -14.64 7.73
N VAL A 62 29.72 -15.50 8.38
CA VAL A 62 29.41 -15.99 9.73
C VAL A 62 29.48 -14.87 10.78
N PRO A 63 30.60 -14.14 10.97
CA PRO A 63 30.64 -13.06 11.95
C PRO A 63 29.65 -11.92 11.64
N VAL A 64 29.40 -11.65 10.35
CA VAL A 64 28.37 -10.67 9.94
C VAL A 64 26.98 -11.14 10.37
N THR A 65 26.65 -12.42 10.13
CA THR A 65 25.34 -12.96 10.54
C THR A 65 25.21 -13.03 12.07
N ILE A 66 26.27 -13.30 12.82
CA ILE A 66 26.24 -13.22 14.30
C ILE A 66 25.87 -11.82 14.76
N ALA A 67 26.45 -10.78 14.16
CA ALA A 67 26.11 -9.39 14.47
C ALA A 67 24.65 -9.06 14.14
N ILE A 68 24.12 -9.60 13.02
CA ILE A 68 22.71 -9.45 12.62
C ILE A 68 21.78 -10.16 13.62
N VAL A 69 22.12 -11.37 14.05
CA VAL A 69 21.35 -12.12 15.06
C VAL A 69 21.38 -11.42 16.42
N ALA A 70 22.50 -10.80 16.80
CA ALA A 70 22.56 -9.97 17.99
C ALA A 70 21.62 -8.75 17.90
N LEU A 71 21.57 -8.09 16.75
CA LEU A 71 20.62 -7.01 16.50
C LEU A 71 19.17 -7.53 16.52
N LEU A 72 18.89 -8.71 15.95
CA LEU A 72 17.59 -9.37 16.02
C LEU A 72 17.16 -9.57 17.48
N ALA A 73 18.05 -10.05 18.35
CA ALA A 73 17.73 -10.22 19.76
C ALA A 73 17.34 -8.90 20.43
N ILE A 74 18.04 -7.80 20.13
CA ILE A 74 17.71 -6.45 20.61
C ILE A 74 16.33 -6.01 20.07
N LEU A 75 16.03 -6.26 18.80
CA LEU A 75 14.74 -5.93 18.19
C LEU A 75 13.60 -6.71 18.83
N VAL A 76 13.74 -8.02 19.01
CA VAL A 76 12.75 -8.87 19.69
C VAL A 76 12.46 -8.37 21.10
N LEU A 77 13.52 -8.07 21.88
CA LEU A 77 13.38 -7.48 23.21
C LEU A 77 12.67 -6.11 23.18
N SER A 78 12.96 -5.28 22.20
CA SER A 78 12.30 -4.00 22.00
C SER A 78 10.82 -4.18 21.64
N TYR A 79 10.50 -5.05 20.67
CA TYR A 79 9.12 -5.26 20.22
C TYR A 79 8.25 -5.98 21.27
N THR A 80 8.81 -6.83 22.12
CA THR A 80 8.07 -7.30 23.31
C THR A 80 7.64 -6.16 24.24
N GLN A 81 8.40 -5.07 24.29
CA GLN A 81 8.05 -3.87 25.05
C GLN A 81 7.02 -2.99 24.30
N VAL A 82 7.08 -2.95 22.94
CA VAL A 82 6.02 -2.30 22.13
C VAL A 82 4.68 -3.00 22.38
N ILE A 83 4.65 -4.33 22.36
CA ILE A 83 3.46 -5.15 22.63
C ILE A 83 2.89 -4.85 24.02
N ASP A 84 3.74 -4.63 25.03
CA ASP A 84 3.30 -4.25 26.39
C ASP A 84 2.71 -2.84 26.42
N ALA A 85 3.36 -1.88 25.78
CA ALA A 85 2.97 -0.48 25.82
C ALA A 85 1.72 -0.19 24.95
N TYR A 86 1.54 -0.96 23.86
CA TYR A 86 0.50 -0.75 22.86
C TYR A 86 -0.34 -2.01 22.57
N PRO A 87 -1.15 -2.48 23.51
CA PRO A 87 -1.96 -3.71 23.37
C PRO A 87 -3.04 -3.61 22.28
N ASN A 88 -3.35 -2.41 21.82
CA ASN A 88 -4.29 -2.15 20.71
C ASN A 88 -3.62 -2.07 19.34
N GLY A 89 -2.34 -2.45 19.24
CA GLY A 89 -1.51 -2.35 18.04
C GLY A 89 -0.65 -1.10 18.03
N GLY A 90 0.65 -1.28 17.94
CA GLY A 90 1.65 -0.22 18.07
C GLY A 90 2.75 -0.31 17.04
N GLY A 91 2.46 0.07 15.78
CA GLY A 91 3.50 0.23 14.77
C GLY A 91 4.30 1.52 14.94
N ALA A 92 5.40 1.64 14.18
CA ALA A 92 6.29 2.80 14.23
C ALA A 92 5.54 4.14 14.05
N TYR A 93 4.47 4.16 13.25
CA TYR A 93 3.61 5.35 13.07
C TYR A 93 2.92 5.76 14.38
N THR A 94 2.24 4.82 15.04
CA THR A 94 1.51 5.08 16.29
C THR A 94 2.45 5.48 17.41
N VAL A 95 3.53 4.73 17.61
CA VAL A 95 4.56 5.02 18.64
C VAL A 95 5.17 6.40 18.43
N SER A 96 5.51 6.76 17.19
CA SER A 96 6.07 8.08 16.84
C SER A 96 5.06 9.20 17.06
N ARG A 97 3.79 9.00 16.68
CA ARG A 97 2.71 9.99 16.85
C ARG A 97 2.51 10.35 18.32
N GLU A 98 2.49 9.35 19.19
CA GLU A 98 2.21 9.55 20.62
C GLU A 98 3.40 10.08 21.41
N ASN A 99 4.64 9.72 21.03
CA ASN A 99 5.82 10.06 21.82
C ASN A 99 6.71 11.12 21.21
N LEU A 100 6.87 11.15 19.88
CA LEU A 100 7.84 12.04 19.21
C LEU A 100 7.17 13.25 18.52
N GLY A 101 5.86 13.17 18.23
CA GLY A 101 5.09 14.26 17.66
C GLY A 101 4.94 14.23 16.14
N ARG A 102 4.26 15.27 15.59
CA ARG A 102 3.74 15.31 14.21
C ARG A 102 4.79 15.11 13.11
N GLY A 103 5.98 15.70 13.23
CA GLY A 103 7.01 15.58 12.19
C GLY A 103 7.57 14.16 12.07
N TRP A 104 7.79 13.51 13.21
CA TRP A 104 8.34 12.17 13.28
C TRP A 104 7.32 11.11 12.85
N CYS A 105 6.03 11.28 13.16
CA CYS A 105 5.03 10.34 12.68
C CYS A 105 4.84 10.43 11.15
N GLN A 106 5.01 11.60 10.54
CA GLN A 106 5.01 11.74 9.08
C GLN A 106 6.19 10.99 8.46
N LEU A 107 7.38 11.09 9.07
CA LEU A 107 8.55 10.33 8.63
C LEU A 107 8.31 8.82 8.76
N ALA A 108 7.76 8.36 9.88
CA ALA A 108 7.41 6.95 10.08
C ALA A 108 6.36 6.48 9.06
N GLY A 109 5.31 7.26 8.81
CA GLY A 109 4.29 6.94 7.82
C GLY A 109 4.85 6.84 6.41
N ALA A 110 5.70 7.79 6.00
CA ALA A 110 6.34 7.78 4.70
C ALA A 110 7.30 6.58 4.52
N SER A 111 8.12 6.29 5.55
CA SER A 111 9.03 5.14 5.51
C SER A 111 8.28 3.80 5.45
N LEU A 112 7.16 3.65 6.18
CA LEU A 112 6.34 2.44 6.14
C LEU A 112 5.63 2.24 4.80
N ILE A 113 5.21 3.31 4.10
CA ILE A 113 4.65 3.18 2.74
C ILE A 113 5.69 2.61 1.79
N VAL A 114 6.92 3.13 1.84
CA VAL A 114 8.04 2.64 1.04
C VAL A 114 8.37 1.20 1.41
N ASP A 115 8.44 0.90 2.69
CA ASP A 115 8.72 -0.43 3.23
C ASP A 115 7.71 -1.47 2.74
N TYR A 116 6.42 -1.30 3.01
CA TYR A 116 5.39 -2.25 2.58
C TYR A 116 5.37 -2.47 1.07
N THR A 117 5.64 -1.42 0.29
CA THR A 117 5.68 -1.54 -1.17
C THR A 117 6.86 -2.39 -1.62
N LEU A 118 8.03 -2.15 -1.04
CA LEU A 118 9.25 -2.90 -1.36
C LEU A 118 9.21 -4.33 -0.82
N THR A 119 8.60 -4.55 0.35
CA THR A 119 8.35 -5.90 0.89
C THR A 119 7.59 -6.76 -0.12
N VAL A 120 6.50 -6.25 -0.71
CA VAL A 120 5.76 -7.00 -1.73
C VAL A 120 6.65 -7.31 -2.94
N ALA A 121 7.36 -6.31 -3.45
CA ALA A 121 8.19 -6.49 -4.64
C ALA A 121 9.35 -7.48 -4.39
N VAL A 122 10.05 -7.35 -3.25
CA VAL A 122 11.16 -8.23 -2.86
C VAL A 122 10.69 -9.66 -2.62
N SER A 123 9.59 -9.84 -1.87
CA SER A 123 9.07 -11.17 -1.55
C SER A 123 8.59 -11.91 -2.81
N VAL A 124 7.89 -11.21 -3.72
CA VAL A 124 7.46 -11.80 -4.99
C VAL A 124 8.67 -12.16 -5.85
N ALA A 125 9.62 -11.23 -6.04
CA ALA A 125 10.84 -11.48 -6.84
C ALA A 125 11.69 -12.61 -6.26
N ALA A 126 11.89 -12.66 -4.94
CA ALA A 126 12.63 -13.73 -4.28
C ALA A 126 11.92 -15.09 -4.38
N GLY A 127 10.59 -15.10 -4.31
CA GLY A 127 9.78 -16.30 -4.51
C GLY A 127 9.93 -16.88 -5.91
N VAL A 128 9.85 -16.02 -6.94
CA VAL A 128 10.05 -16.42 -8.33
C VAL A 128 11.52 -16.81 -8.57
N ALA A 129 12.50 -16.12 -7.97
CA ALA A 129 13.91 -16.48 -8.04
C ALA A 129 14.17 -17.88 -7.44
N SER A 130 13.50 -18.25 -6.34
CA SER A 130 13.57 -19.61 -5.78
C SER A 130 12.99 -20.64 -6.75
N LEU A 131 11.87 -20.34 -7.39
CA LEU A 131 11.21 -21.20 -8.37
C LEU A 131 12.09 -21.39 -9.63
N THR A 132 12.62 -20.30 -10.19
CA THR A 132 13.47 -20.34 -11.39
C THR A 132 14.82 -21.01 -11.12
N SER A 133 15.34 -20.95 -9.89
CA SER A 133 16.51 -21.72 -9.45
C SER A 133 16.25 -23.23 -9.47
N ALA A 134 15.03 -23.66 -9.12
CA ALA A 134 14.63 -25.06 -9.15
C ALA A 134 14.29 -25.52 -10.57
N PHE A 135 13.69 -24.64 -11.38
CA PHE A 135 13.23 -24.88 -12.75
C PHE A 135 13.81 -23.84 -13.71
N PRO A 136 15.08 -23.99 -14.17
CA PRO A 136 15.77 -23.00 -14.99
C PRO A 136 15.07 -22.65 -16.31
N ALA A 137 14.22 -23.53 -16.83
CA ALA A 137 13.42 -23.29 -18.04
C ALA A 137 12.45 -22.10 -17.87
N LEU A 138 12.12 -21.70 -16.61
CA LEU A 138 11.24 -20.57 -16.30
C LEU A 138 11.97 -19.22 -16.23
N LEU A 139 13.30 -19.18 -16.25
CA LEU A 139 14.11 -17.94 -16.19
C LEU A 139 13.66 -16.86 -17.20
N PRO A 140 13.37 -17.16 -18.48
CA PRO A 140 12.92 -16.14 -19.43
C PRO A 140 11.55 -15.53 -19.07
N LEU A 141 10.78 -16.18 -18.21
CA LEU A 141 9.44 -15.79 -17.78
C LEU A 141 9.42 -15.12 -16.40
N THR A 142 10.57 -14.71 -15.85
CA THR A 142 10.66 -14.15 -14.49
C THR A 142 9.66 -13.00 -14.28
N VAL A 143 9.69 -11.96 -15.11
CA VAL A 143 8.77 -10.80 -14.94
C VAL A 143 7.28 -11.17 -15.13
N PRO A 144 6.88 -11.94 -16.16
CA PRO A 144 5.52 -12.45 -16.26
C PRO A 144 5.07 -13.26 -15.04
N LEU A 145 5.94 -14.10 -14.47
CA LEU A 145 5.65 -14.87 -13.27
C LEU A 145 5.50 -13.98 -12.04
N ASP A 146 6.37 -12.99 -11.87
CA ASP A 146 6.26 -11.99 -10.80
C ASP A 146 4.89 -11.28 -10.84
N LEU A 147 4.49 -10.81 -12.02
CA LEU A 147 3.21 -10.14 -12.20
C LEU A 147 2.01 -11.08 -12.00
N ALA A 148 2.12 -12.33 -12.41
CA ALA A 148 1.09 -13.34 -12.20
C ALA A 148 0.90 -13.65 -10.70
N VAL A 149 1.99 -13.86 -9.96
CA VAL A 149 1.96 -14.06 -8.51
C VAL A 149 1.37 -12.83 -7.81
N LEU A 150 1.82 -11.64 -8.18
CA LEU A 150 1.28 -10.38 -7.64
C LEU A 150 -0.22 -10.24 -7.91
N ALA A 151 -0.68 -10.57 -9.11
CA ALA A 151 -2.11 -10.52 -9.46
C ALA A 151 -2.94 -11.49 -8.61
N VAL A 152 -2.45 -12.72 -8.41
CA VAL A 152 -3.12 -13.72 -7.54
C VAL A 152 -3.23 -13.20 -6.11
N ILE A 153 -2.14 -12.69 -5.53
CA ILE A 153 -2.15 -12.14 -4.17
C ILE A 153 -3.13 -10.95 -4.07
N THR A 154 -3.13 -10.07 -5.06
CA THR A 154 -4.05 -8.91 -5.11
C THR A 154 -5.51 -9.35 -5.12
N ILE A 155 -5.87 -10.33 -5.96
CA ILE A 155 -7.24 -10.85 -6.05
C ILE A 155 -7.67 -11.48 -4.72
N LEU A 156 -6.78 -12.26 -4.08
CA LEU A 156 -7.06 -12.88 -2.78
C LEU A 156 -7.33 -11.82 -1.70
N ASN A 157 -6.54 -10.75 -1.69
CA ASN A 157 -6.72 -9.64 -0.74
C ASN A 157 -7.98 -8.81 -1.01
N LEU A 158 -8.31 -8.55 -2.27
CA LEU A 158 -9.57 -7.87 -2.65
C LEU A 158 -10.80 -8.69 -2.27
N ARG A 159 -10.70 -10.03 -2.29
CA ARG A 159 -11.76 -10.93 -1.84
C ARG A 159 -11.89 -11.00 -0.31
N GLY A 160 -10.92 -10.48 0.44
CA GLY A 160 -10.88 -10.62 1.89
C GLY A 160 -10.63 -12.07 2.37
N VAL A 161 -10.17 -12.96 1.49
CA VAL A 161 -9.90 -14.39 1.80
C VAL A 161 -8.58 -14.56 2.56
N ALA A 162 -7.72 -13.56 2.50
CA ALA A 162 -6.39 -13.59 3.13
C ALA A 162 -6.41 -13.54 4.67
N GLU A 163 -7.60 -13.47 5.29
CA GLU A 163 -7.73 -13.39 6.74
C GLU A 163 -7.69 -14.77 7.44
N SER A 164 -7.67 -15.89 6.71
CA SER A 164 -7.59 -17.23 7.35
C SER A 164 -6.15 -17.58 7.70
N ALA A 165 -5.72 -17.22 8.90
CA ALA A 165 -4.40 -17.56 9.45
C ALA A 165 -4.09 -19.07 9.39
N ARG A 166 -5.12 -19.91 9.39
CA ARG A 166 -4.97 -21.38 9.30
C ARG A 166 -4.48 -21.84 7.93
N ALA A 167 -4.86 -21.14 6.86
CA ALA A 167 -4.38 -21.49 5.51
C ALA A 167 -2.87 -21.30 5.35
N PHE A 168 -2.26 -20.41 6.15
CA PHE A 168 -0.82 -20.16 6.13
C PHE A 168 0.00 -21.17 6.95
N LEU A 169 -0.62 -21.91 7.89
CA LEU A 169 0.08 -22.82 8.78
C LEU A 169 0.86 -23.90 8.01
N LEU A 170 0.21 -24.59 7.06
CA LEU A 170 0.83 -25.70 6.35
C LEU A 170 2.00 -25.24 5.46
N PRO A 171 1.86 -24.24 4.57
CA PRO A 171 3.00 -23.75 3.80
C PRO A 171 4.16 -23.24 4.67
N THR A 172 3.86 -22.52 5.75
CA THR A 172 4.86 -22.02 6.70
C THR A 172 5.59 -23.17 7.39
N ALA A 173 4.87 -24.18 7.87
CA ALA A 173 5.46 -25.34 8.50
C ALA A 173 6.37 -26.12 7.54
N VAL A 174 5.91 -26.37 6.31
CA VAL A 174 6.72 -27.05 5.29
C VAL A 174 8.00 -26.26 4.96
N PHE A 175 7.90 -24.95 4.84
CA PHE A 175 9.06 -24.08 4.64
C PHE A 175 10.05 -24.15 5.81
N ILE A 176 9.59 -23.94 7.06
CA ILE A 176 10.45 -23.95 8.25
C ILE A 176 11.13 -25.33 8.41
N PHE A 177 10.34 -26.40 8.38
CA PHE A 177 10.88 -27.76 8.51
C PHE A 177 11.80 -28.13 7.35
N GLY A 178 11.50 -27.70 6.13
CA GLY A 178 12.37 -27.90 4.96
C GLY A 178 13.74 -27.24 5.15
N VAL A 179 13.77 -25.97 5.55
CA VAL A 179 15.03 -25.25 5.81
C VAL A 179 15.79 -25.84 6.99
N LEU A 180 15.12 -26.17 8.09
CA LEU A 180 15.76 -26.81 9.24
C LEU A 180 16.31 -28.21 8.90
N ALA A 181 15.60 -28.99 8.07
CA ALA A 181 16.08 -30.27 7.58
C ALA A 181 17.33 -30.11 6.72
N VAL A 182 17.36 -29.12 5.83
CA VAL A 182 18.55 -28.77 5.03
C VAL A 182 19.72 -28.41 5.93
N ILE A 183 19.49 -27.61 6.96
CA ILE A 183 20.53 -27.26 7.95
C ILE A 183 21.04 -28.51 8.68
N ALA A 184 20.15 -29.37 9.19
CA ALA A 184 20.51 -30.57 9.92
C ALA A 184 21.29 -31.55 9.03
N VAL A 185 20.82 -31.83 7.81
CA VAL A 185 21.52 -32.72 6.85
C VAL A 185 22.86 -32.12 6.46
N GLY A 186 22.93 -30.80 6.23
CA GLY A 186 24.17 -30.14 5.83
C GLY A 186 25.29 -30.18 6.90
N TRP A 187 24.94 -30.40 8.17
CA TRP A 187 25.93 -30.64 9.21
C TRP A 187 26.51 -32.06 9.17
N ILE A 188 25.74 -33.05 8.72
CA ILE A 188 26.10 -34.47 8.68
C ILE A 188 26.79 -34.81 7.33
N ALA A 189 26.38 -34.17 6.25
CA ALA A 189 26.89 -34.40 4.92
C ALA A 189 28.40 -34.03 4.82
N PRO A 190 29.20 -34.79 4.03
CA PRO A 190 30.61 -34.49 3.82
C PRO A 190 30.77 -33.10 3.17
N ALA A 191 31.70 -32.29 3.69
CA ALA A 191 32.01 -31.00 3.09
C ALA A 191 32.68 -31.21 1.70
N THR A 192 32.23 -30.44 0.71
CA THR A 192 32.93 -30.38 -0.57
C THR A 192 34.33 -29.78 -0.38
N PRO A 193 35.38 -30.35 -1.06
CA PRO A 193 36.70 -29.76 -1.01
C PRO A 193 36.67 -28.29 -1.42
N ALA A 194 37.23 -27.42 -0.57
CA ALA A 194 37.33 -26.00 -0.88
C ALA A 194 38.12 -25.77 -2.17
N PRO A 195 37.65 -24.98 -3.15
CA PRO A 195 38.51 -24.45 -4.18
C PRO A 195 39.65 -23.67 -3.53
N ALA A 196 40.87 -23.78 -4.07
CA ALA A 196 42.00 -23.02 -3.54
C ALA A 196 41.65 -21.54 -3.46
N PRO A 197 41.81 -20.89 -2.30
CA PRO A 197 41.46 -19.49 -2.15
C PRO A 197 42.30 -18.65 -3.12
N LEU A 198 41.62 -17.88 -3.97
CA LEU A 198 42.32 -16.84 -4.73
C LEU A 198 42.96 -15.86 -3.73
N PRO A 199 44.26 -15.52 -3.90
CA PRO A 199 44.91 -14.60 -2.98
C PRO A 199 44.19 -13.25 -2.95
N LEU A 200 43.72 -12.88 -1.77
CA LEU A 200 43.08 -11.59 -1.55
C LEU A 200 44.17 -10.49 -1.46
N PRO A 201 43.90 -9.30 -1.98
CA PRO A 201 44.55 -8.13 -1.42
C PRO A 201 44.19 -8.07 0.07
N PRO A 202 45.16 -7.73 0.96
CA PRO A 202 44.91 -7.71 2.39
C PRO A 202 43.69 -6.80 2.68
N LEU A 203 42.63 -7.34 3.26
CA LEU A 203 41.47 -6.60 3.77
C LEU A 203 41.83 -5.76 4.99
N ALA A 204 43.06 -5.22 5.00
CA ALA A 204 43.60 -4.38 6.06
C ALA A 204 43.19 -2.91 5.86
N GLY A 205 42.70 -2.28 6.93
CA GLY A 205 42.38 -0.86 6.95
C GLY A 205 40.92 -0.52 6.70
N ILE A 206 40.67 0.72 6.36
CA ILE A 206 39.33 1.33 6.20
C ILE A 206 38.45 0.57 5.17
N VAL A 207 39.05 0.03 4.10
CA VAL A 207 38.31 -0.70 3.03
C VAL A 207 37.66 -1.97 3.56
N GLY A 208 38.36 -2.73 4.43
CA GLY A 208 37.80 -3.93 5.05
C GLY A 208 36.61 -3.64 5.98
N VAL A 209 36.73 -2.57 6.79
CA VAL A 209 35.67 -2.12 7.69
C VAL A 209 34.44 -1.68 6.88
N VAL A 210 34.64 -0.90 5.83
CA VAL A 210 33.52 -0.44 4.95
C VAL A 210 32.82 -1.63 4.29
N LEU A 211 33.58 -2.64 3.85
CA LEU A 211 33.00 -3.86 3.25
C LEU A 211 32.16 -4.64 4.27
N LEU A 212 32.67 -4.82 5.50
CA LEU A 212 31.93 -5.49 6.57
C LEU A 212 30.65 -4.73 6.96
N LEU A 213 30.72 -3.41 7.04
CA LEU A 213 29.56 -2.56 7.30
C LEU A 213 28.54 -2.67 6.15
N LYS A 214 29.00 -2.69 4.89
CA LYS A 214 28.13 -2.93 3.73
C LYS A 214 27.47 -4.31 3.78
N ALA A 215 28.21 -5.34 4.11
CA ALA A 215 27.71 -6.71 4.21
C ALA A 215 26.71 -6.86 5.36
N PHE A 216 27.03 -6.27 6.54
CA PHE A 216 26.12 -6.19 7.67
C PHE A 216 24.82 -5.47 7.29
N ALA A 217 24.95 -4.28 6.71
CA ALA A 217 23.80 -3.52 6.25
C ALA A 217 22.96 -4.36 5.25
N ALA A 218 23.56 -4.95 4.22
CA ALA A 218 22.82 -5.77 3.25
C ALA A 218 22.10 -6.95 3.90
N GLY A 219 22.75 -7.65 4.83
CA GLY A 219 22.18 -8.79 5.55
C GLY A 219 21.07 -8.41 6.55
N CYS A 220 21.10 -7.18 7.06
CA CYS A 220 20.01 -6.66 7.91
C CYS A 220 18.65 -6.60 7.20
N SER A 221 18.60 -6.70 5.86
CA SER A 221 17.35 -6.91 5.12
C SER A 221 16.59 -8.17 5.57
N ALA A 222 17.27 -9.12 6.23
CA ALA A 222 16.65 -10.29 6.83
C ALA A 222 15.87 -10.01 8.13
N LEU A 223 15.90 -8.80 8.66
CA LEU A 223 15.22 -8.41 9.91
C LEU A 223 13.87 -7.73 9.66
N THR A 224 13.45 -7.60 8.41
CA THR A 224 12.17 -6.98 8.03
C THR A 224 10.99 -7.83 8.49
N GLY A 225 9.85 -7.18 8.78
CA GLY A 225 8.63 -7.87 9.19
C GLY A 225 8.56 -8.26 10.68
N VAL A 226 9.62 -8.02 11.47
CA VAL A 226 9.62 -8.28 12.93
C VAL A 226 8.57 -7.41 13.65
N GLU A 227 8.28 -6.21 13.13
CA GLU A 227 7.27 -5.31 13.69
C GLU A 227 5.81 -5.75 13.48
N ALA A 228 5.56 -6.70 12.58
CA ALA A 228 4.20 -7.06 12.18
C ALA A 228 3.39 -7.67 13.32
N ILE A 229 4.03 -8.40 14.24
CA ILE A 229 3.37 -8.96 15.43
C ILE A 229 2.86 -7.85 16.35
N ALA A 230 3.66 -6.79 16.58
CA ALA A 230 3.26 -5.67 17.42
C ALA A 230 2.05 -4.90 16.84
N ASN A 231 1.95 -4.82 15.50
CA ASN A 231 0.77 -4.29 14.81
C ASN A 231 -0.45 -5.20 14.95
N GLY A 232 -0.24 -6.51 14.97
CA GLY A 232 -1.26 -7.55 14.98
C GLY A 232 -1.76 -7.96 16.37
N VAL A 233 -1.33 -7.33 17.48
CA VAL A 233 -1.74 -7.70 18.86
C VAL A 233 -3.26 -7.84 19.02
N PRO A 234 -4.12 -6.95 18.45
CA PRO A 234 -5.57 -7.08 18.59
C PRO A 234 -6.19 -8.32 17.94
N LEU A 235 -5.45 -9.01 17.09
CA LEU A 235 -5.93 -10.23 16.40
C LEU A 235 -5.77 -11.50 17.26
N PHE A 236 -4.94 -11.46 18.31
CA PHE A 236 -4.68 -12.62 19.14
C PHE A 236 -5.85 -12.92 20.09
N LYS A 237 -6.07 -14.22 20.36
CA LYS A 237 -6.95 -14.70 21.43
C LYS A 237 -6.45 -14.24 22.80
N GLU A 238 -7.37 -14.03 23.73
CA GLU A 238 -6.99 -13.74 25.13
C GLU A 238 -6.16 -14.88 25.75
N PRO A 239 -5.10 -14.57 26.50
CA PRO A 239 -4.52 -13.25 26.77
C PRO A 239 -3.65 -12.74 25.60
N ARG A 240 -4.10 -11.69 24.90
CA ARG A 240 -3.52 -11.19 23.63
C ARG A 240 -2.03 -10.86 23.74
N VAL A 241 -1.68 -10.04 24.73
CA VAL A 241 -0.30 -9.58 24.96
C VAL A 241 0.66 -10.76 25.19
N ALA A 242 0.25 -11.75 25.99
CA ALA A 242 1.10 -12.91 26.27
C ALA A 242 1.34 -13.75 25.00
N ARG A 243 0.28 -13.97 24.19
CA ARG A 243 0.37 -14.75 22.95
C ARG A 243 1.20 -14.01 21.88
N ALA A 244 1.01 -12.71 21.74
CA ALA A 244 1.82 -11.89 20.83
C ALA A 244 3.31 -11.94 21.21
N LYS A 245 3.66 -11.82 22.50
CA LYS A 245 5.03 -11.98 22.98
C LYS A 245 5.58 -13.38 22.73
N GLN A 246 4.77 -14.42 22.97
CA GLN A 246 5.17 -15.80 22.67
C GLN A 246 5.52 -15.94 21.18
N THR A 247 4.67 -15.39 20.29
CA THR A 247 4.93 -15.39 18.83
C THR A 247 6.20 -14.63 18.50
N GLU A 248 6.45 -13.48 19.11
CA GLU A 248 7.65 -12.66 18.92
C GLU A 248 8.94 -13.42 19.28
N TRP A 249 8.94 -14.14 20.44
CA TRP A 249 10.06 -14.98 20.82
C TRP A 249 10.24 -16.19 19.89
N MET A 250 9.14 -16.84 19.47
CA MET A 250 9.20 -17.93 18.50
C MET A 250 9.82 -17.46 17.18
N LEU A 251 9.40 -16.29 16.67
CA LEU A 251 9.97 -15.67 15.49
C LEU A 251 11.47 -15.44 15.65
N GLY A 252 11.89 -14.75 16.72
CA GLY A 252 13.29 -14.40 16.93
C GLY A 252 14.21 -15.63 17.00
N ILE A 253 13.79 -16.67 17.71
CA ILE A 253 14.56 -17.91 17.83
C ILE A 253 14.65 -18.64 16.49
N LEU A 254 13.51 -18.84 15.81
CA LEU A 254 13.48 -19.55 14.51
C LEU A 254 14.29 -18.81 13.46
N LEU A 255 14.06 -17.50 13.32
CA LEU A 255 14.77 -16.67 12.37
C LEU A 255 16.29 -16.69 12.65
N GLY A 256 16.69 -16.51 13.90
CA GLY A 256 18.10 -16.52 14.30
C GLY A 256 18.79 -17.88 14.01
N VAL A 257 18.12 -18.98 14.32
CA VAL A 257 18.64 -20.35 14.03
C VAL A 257 18.76 -20.58 12.52
N MET A 258 17.75 -20.19 11.76
CA MET A 258 17.74 -20.39 10.30
C MET A 258 18.81 -19.51 9.61
N LEU A 259 18.94 -18.22 9.99
CA LEU A 259 19.96 -17.33 9.45
C LEU A 259 21.39 -17.83 9.75
N LEU A 260 21.66 -18.16 11.02
CA LEU A 260 22.96 -18.64 11.44
C LEU A 260 23.29 -19.99 10.80
N GLY A 261 22.31 -20.91 10.77
CA GLY A 261 22.48 -22.22 10.17
C GLY A 261 22.83 -22.14 8.68
N LEU A 262 22.08 -21.33 7.92
CA LEU A 262 22.35 -21.13 6.49
C LEU A 262 23.68 -20.40 6.24
N ALA A 263 24.05 -19.40 7.07
CA ALA A 263 25.34 -18.72 6.94
C ALA A 263 26.53 -19.67 7.18
N LEU A 264 26.41 -20.54 8.20
CA LEU A 264 27.42 -21.56 8.48
C LEU A 264 27.56 -22.57 7.34
N LEU A 265 26.43 -23.01 6.75
CA LEU A 265 26.46 -23.91 5.58
C LEU A 265 26.99 -23.20 4.33
N ALA A 266 26.63 -21.95 4.09
CA ALA A 266 27.15 -21.17 2.97
C ALA A 266 28.69 -21.01 3.06
N ALA A 267 29.22 -20.77 4.28
CA ALA A 267 30.65 -20.75 4.52
C ALA A 267 31.29 -22.15 4.34
N ARG A 268 30.66 -23.23 4.84
CA ARG A 268 31.16 -24.59 4.77
C ARG A 268 31.25 -25.13 3.33
N TYR A 269 30.24 -24.80 2.50
CA TYR A 269 30.16 -25.25 1.12
C TYR A 269 30.72 -24.24 0.12
N HIS A 270 31.33 -23.16 0.58
CA HIS A 270 31.93 -22.08 -0.22
C HIS A 270 30.97 -21.53 -1.29
N VAL A 271 29.71 -21.31 -0.92
CA VAL A 271 28.66 -20.81 -1.82
C VAL A 271 28.97 -19.38 -2.22
N GLY A 272 28.92 -19.10 -3.52
CA GLY A 272 29.15 -17.78 -4.10
C GLY A 272 27.94 -17.26 -4.87
N PRO A 273 27.92 -15.97 -5.27
CA PRO A 273 26.82 -15.40 -6.03
C PRO A 273 26.75 -16.02 -7.44
N ARG A 274 25.55 -16.40 -7.87
CA ARG A 274 25.25 -16.89 -9.22
C ARG A 274 24.02 -16.19 -9.77
N ALA A 275 24.02 -15.93 -11.07
CA ALA A 275 22.89 -15.25 -11.72
C ALA A 275 21.66 -16.17 -11.92
N ASP A 276 21.88 -17.47 -11.99
CA ASP A 276 20.87 -18.48 -12.29
C ASP A 276 20.36 -19.24 -11.06
N GLN A 277 20.97 -19.03 -9.89
CA GLN A 277 20.67 -19.84 -8.71
C GLN A 277 20.88 -19.05 -7.41
N THR A 278 19.84 -18.99 -6.56
CA THR A 278 19.92 -18.33 -5.25
C THR A 278 20.90 -19.06 -4.31
N VAL A 279 21.44 -18.33 -3.33
CA VAL A 279 22.34 -18.89 -2.29
C VAL A 279 21.65 -20.03 -1.54
N LEU A 280 20.37 -19.87 -1.17
CA LEU A 280 19.60 -20.94 -0.52
C LEU A 280 19.53 -22.19 -1.40
N SER A 281 19.23 -22.04 -2.69
CA SER A 281 19.17 -23.15 -3.63
C SER A 281 20.54 -23.85 -3.78
N GLN A 282 21.64 -23.09 -3.83
CA GLN A 282 22.99 -23.66 -3.87
C GLN A 282 23.32 -24.48 -2.62
N VAL A 283 22.98 -23.93 -1.42
CA VAL A 283 23.14 -24.67 -0.15
C VAL A 283 22.32 -25.95 -0.18
N MET A 284 21.05 -25.91 -0.62
CA MET A 284 20.20 -27.09 -0.73
C MET A 284 20.80 -28.15 -1.69
N VAL A 285 21.28 -27.72 -2.85
CA VAL A 285 21.92 -28.67 -3.82
C VAL A 285 23.18 -29.28 -3.23
N ALA A 286 24.01 -28.51 -2.53
CA ALA A 286 25.24 -28.99 -1.91
C ALA A 286 24.98 -29.96 -0.74
N THR A 287 23.85 -29.84 -0.04
CA THR A 287 23.53 -30.65 1.14
C THR A 287 22.71 -31.89 0.81
N VAL A 288 21.60 -31.71 0.09
CA VAL A 288 20.59 -32.77 -0.16
C VAL A 288 20.51 -33.19 -1.63
N GLY A 289 21.32 -32.57 -2.50
CA GLY A 289 21.25 -32.80 -3.94
C GLY A 289 19.92 -32.34 -4.55
N ARG A 290 19.70 -32.63 -5.85
CA ARG A 290 18.42 -32.33 -6.53
C ARG A 290 17.41 -33.49 -6.36
N GLY A 291 17.08 -33.78 -5.08
CA GLY A 291 16.10 -34.80 -4.71
C GLY A 291 14.74 -34.20 -4.34
N TRP A 292 13.84 -35.05 -3.84
CA TRP A 292 12.48 -34.64 -3.45
C TRP A 292 12.49 -33.52 -2.38
N LEU A 293 13.41 -33.57 -1.41
CA LEU A 293 13.54 -32.58 -0.36
C LEU A 293 13.92 -31.19 -0.92
N TYR A 294 14.81 -31.17 -1.94
CA TYR A 294 15.16 -29.93 -2.65
C TYR A 294 13.94 -29.30 -3.30
N TYR A 295 13.21 -30.06 -4.14
CA TYR A 295 12.06 -29.49 -4.86
C TYR A 295 10.91 -29.10 -3.93
N THR A 296 10.64 -29.91 -2.91
CA THR A 296 9.61 -29.59 -1.90
C THR A 296 9.94 -28.32 -1.14
N THR A 297 11.20 -28.16 -0.70
CA THR A 297 11.62 -26.95 0.01
C THR A 297 11.65 -25.74 -0.91
N ALA A 298 12.07 -25.87 -2.17
CA ALA A 298 12.08 -24.77 -3.14
C ALA A 298 10.65 -24.26 -3.44
N VAL A 299 9.71 -25.19 -3.69
CA VAL A 299 8.30 -24.82 -3.91
C VAL A 299 7.70 -24.23 -2.64
N ALA A 300 7.98 -24.82 -1.46
CA ALA A 300 7.51 -24.26 -0.18
C ALA A 300 8.06 -22.86 0.06
N THR A 301 9.33 -22.60 -0.28
CA THR A 301 9.95 -21.27 -0.21
C THR A 301 9.24 -20.27 -1.13
N THR A 302 8.94 -20.66 -2.37
CA THR A 302 8.20 -19.82 -3.33
C THR A 302 6.81 -19.47 -2.80
N VAL A 303 6.07 -20.47 -2.32
CA VAL A 303 4.73 -20.26 -1.76
C VAL A 303 4.79 -19.42 -0.49
N ALA A 304 5.74 -19.70 0.42
CA ALA A 304 5.91 -18.94 1.65
C ALA A 304 6.27 -17.46 1.37
N LEU A 305 7.14 -17.18 0.41
CA LEU A 305 7.49 -15.81 -0.01
C LEU A 305 6.30 -15.08 -0.67
N ALA A 306 5.53 -15.78 -1.51
CA ALA A 306 4.30 -15.22 -2.06
C ALA A 306 3.29 -14.87 -0.95
N LEU A 307 3.14 -15.74 0.06
CA LEU A 307 2.29 -15.49 1.21
C LEU A 307 2.86 -14.41 2.14
N ALA A 308 4.18 -14.26 2.23
CA ALA A 308 4.85 -13.19 2.99
C ALA A 308 4.46 -11.80 2.48
N ALA A 309 4.33 -11.63 1.16
CA ALA A 309 3.84 -10.38 0.58
C ALA A 309 2.45 -9.97 1.13
N ASN A 310 1.64 -10.94 1.58
CA ASN A 310 0.32 -10.68 2.15
C ASN A 310 0.35 -9.85 3.43
N THR A 311 1.43 -9.90 4.22
CA THR A 311 1.57 -9.07 5.44
C THR A 311 1.50 -7.57 5.10
N SER A 312 2.09 -7.16 3.99
CA SER A 312 2.04 -5.77 3.51
C SER A 312 0.65 -5.38 3.01
N TYR A 313 -0.12 -6.32 2.44
CA TYR A 313 -1.53 -6.10 2.06
C TYR A 313 -2.45 -5.95 3.30
N GLY A 314 -2.08 -6.50 4.44
CA GLY A 314 -2.69 -6.20 5.72
C GLY A 314 -2.21 -4.87 6.30
N GLY A 315 -0.93 -4.54 6.14
CA GLY A 315 -0.26 -3.40 6.77
C GLY A 315 -0.53 -2.05 6.08
N LEU A 316 -0.19 -1.90 4.80
CA LEU A 316 -0.27 -0.63 4.09
C LEU A 316 -1.70 -0.07 3.98
N PRO A 317 -2.75 -0.85 3.65
CA PRO A 317 -4.09 -0.29 3.61
C PRO A 317 -4.60 0.19 4.97
N VAL A 318 -4.21 -0.48 6.06
CA VAL A 318 -4.52 -0.04 7.43
C VAL A 318 -3.76 1.24 7.77
N LEU A 319 -2.47 1.31 7.48
CA LEU A 319 -1.65 2.52 7.65
C LEU A 319 -2.23 3.69 6.85
N ALA A 320 -2.57 3.47 5.57
CA ALA A 320 -3.19 4.49 4.72
C ALA A 320 -4.53 4.99 5.30
N SER A 321 -5.32 4.10 5.89
CA SER A 321 -6.55 4.46 6.61
C SER A 321 -6.28 5.33 7.85
N LEU A 322 -5.22 5.04 8.62
CA LEU A 322 -4.81 5.87 9.76
C LEU A 322 -4.33 7.24 9.30
N LEU A 323 -3.46 7.30 8.29
CA LEU A 323 -2.99 8.55 7.70
C LEU A 323 -4.14 9.40 7.12
N ALA A 324 -5.16 8.77 6.53
CA ALA A 324 -6.33 9.45 6.03
C ALA A 324 -7.21 10.03 7.15
N ARG A 325 -7.36 9.31 8.28
CA ARG A 325 -8.06 9.81 9.47
C ARG A 325 -7.32 10.98 10.14
N ASP A 326 -5.99 10.98 10.08
CA ASP A 326 -5.14 12.06 10.57
C ASP A 326 -4.99 13.20 9.53
N ASN A 327 -5.77 13.19 8.44
CA ASN A 327 -5.78 14.17 7.33
C ASN A 327 -4.45 14.26 6.55
N TYR A 328 -3.62 13.22 6.54
CA TYR A 328 -2.38 13.17 5.75
C TYR A 328 -2.55 12.52 4.38
N LEU A 329 -3.60 11.71 4.19
CA LEU A 329 -3.99 11.14 2.91
C LEU A 329 -5.47 11.46 2.59
N PRO A 330 -5.89 11.35 1.31
CA PRO A 330 -7.30 11.51 0.94
C PRO A 330 -8.20 10.55 1.72
N HIS A 331 -9.35 11.03 2.17
CA HIS A 331 -10.30 10.27 3.00
C HIS A 331 -10.81 8.98 2.33
N ILE A 332 -10.69 8.87 1.01
CA ILE A 332 -11.06 7.66 0.26
C ILE A 332 -10.29 6.42 0.74
N PHE A 333 -9.06 6.59 1.27
CA PHE A 333 -8.28 5.49 1.85
C PHE A 333 -8.84 4.99 3.20
N SER A 334 -9.70 5.76 3.86
CA SER A 334 -10.38 5.34 5.10
C SER A 334 -11.69 4.60 4.85
N VAL A 335 -12.17 4.56 3.61
CA VAL A 335 -13.43 3.91 3.23
C VAL A 335 -13.17 2.44 2.93
N ARG A 336 -13.95 1.55 3.56
CA ARG A 336 -13.97 0.12 3.25
C ARG A 336 -14.94 -0.15 2.11
N GLY A 337 -14.52 -0.96 1.15
CA GLY A 337 -15.38 -1.40 0.05
C GLY A 337 -16.36 -2.53 0.47
N ASP A 338 -17.06 -3.09 -0.50
CA ASP A 338 -18.11 -4.09 -0.34
C ASP A 338 -17.68 -5.38 0.39
N ARG A 339 -16.38 -5.68 0.37
CA ARG A 339 -15.77 -6.83 1.06
C ARG A 339 -15.13 -6.46 2.40
N LEU A 340 -15.44 -5.25 2.92
CA LEU A 340 -14.92 -4.69 4.18
C LEU A 340 -13.40 -4.48 4.21
N VAL A 341 -12.74 -4.52 3.06
CA VAL A 341 -11.31 -4.24 2.87
C VAL A 341 -11.07 -2.83 2.37
N PHE A 342 -9.90 -2.26 2.64
CA PHE A 342 -9.49 -0.94 2.14
C PHE A 342 -8.98 -1.04 0.70
N GLN A 343 -9.90 -1.17 -0.27
CA GLN A 343 -9.60 -1.47 -1.68
C GLN A 343 -8.61 -0.51 -2.32
N HIS A 344 -8.73 0.80 -2.04
CA HIS A 344 -7.84 1.82 -2.62
C HIS A 344 -6.39 1.63 -2.18
N GLY A 345 -6.17 1.26 -0.91
CA GLY A 345 -4.84 0.92 -0.40
C GLY A 345 -4.25 -0.32 -1.08
N ILE A 346 -5.07 -1.35 -1.31
CA ILE A 346 -4.65 -2.57 -2.02
C ILE A 346 -4.23 -2.24 -3.45
N TRP A 347 -5.04 -1.47 -4.19
CA TRP A 347 -4.72 -1.12 -5.57
C TRP A 347 -3.45 -0.28 -5.69
N VAL A 348 -3.27 0.72 -4.82
CA VAL A 348 -2.06 1.55 -4.82
C VAL A 348 -0.83 0.70 -4.53
N LEU A 349 -0.88 -0.17 -3.52
CA LEU A 349 0.21 -1.10 -3.20
C LEU A 349 0.57 -1.98 -4.40
N THR A 350 -0.44 -2.59 -5.02
CA THR A 350 -0.25 -3.46 -6.19
C THR A 350 0.40 -2.74 -7.36
N LEU A 351 -0.08 -1.54 -7.70
CA LEU A 351 0.46 -0.76 -8.81
C LEU A 351 1.91 -0.33 -8.54
N MET A 352 2.21 0.11 -7.33
CA MET A 352 3.59 0.49 -6.95
C MET A 352 4.52 -0.74 -6.97
N ALA A 353 4.10 -1.88 -6.42
CA ALA A 353 4.89 -3.10 -6.44
C ALA A 353 5.10 -3.64 -7.87
N ALA A 354 4.05 -3.61 -8.71
CA ALA A 354 4.16 -4.00 -10.12
C ALA A 354 5.18 -3.12 -10.87
N ALA A 355 5.12 -1.80 -10.66
CA ALA A 355 6.08 -0.88 -11.27
C ALA A 355 7.53 -1.19 -10.85
N LEU A 356 7.76 -1.49 -9.57
CA LEU A 356 9.07 -1.88 -9.05
C LEU A 356 9.56 -3.19 -9.66
N LEU A 357 8.72 -4.21 -9.75
CA LEU A 357 9.05 -5.52 -10.35
C LEU A 357 9.44 -5.37 -11.82
N VAL A 358 8.70 -4.57 -12.58
CA VAL A 358 9.00 -4.31 -14.00
C VAL A 358 10.32 -3.54 -14.15
N VAL A 359 10.53 -2.47 -13.36
CA VAL A 359 11.75 -1.65 -13.41
C VAL A 359 12.97 -2.45 -13.00
N ALA A 360 12.86 -3.25 -11.92
CA ALA A 360 13.93 -4.12 -11.45
C ALA A 360 14.10 -5.40 -12.28
N ARG A 361 13.21 -5.65 -13.27
CA ARG A 361 13.18 -6.88 -14.08
C ARG A 361 13.15 -8.17 -13.26
N GLY A 362 12.44 -8.15 -12.14
CA GLY A 362 12.37 -9.26 -11.19
C GLY A 362 13.68 -9.58 -10.45
N ASN A 363 14.65 -8.67 -10.50
CA ASN A 363 15.93 -8.88 -9.81
C ASN A 363 15.83 -8.47 -8.33
N THR A 364 15.77 -9.46 -7.45
CA THR A 364 15.72 -9.27 -5.99
C THR A 364 16.90 -8.45 -5.47
N ASN A 365 18.11 -8.70 -5.98
CA ASN A 365 19.33 -7.99 -5.54
C ASN A 365 19.33 -6.50 -5.88
N ALA A 366 18.58 -6.09 -6.91
CA ALA A 366 18.39 -4.68 -7.25
C ALA A 366 17.38 -3.98 -6.31
N LEU A 367 16.44 -4.72 -5.70
CA LEU A 367 15.43 -4.20 -4.79
C LEU A 367 15.89 -4.12 -3.33
N ILE A 368 16.76 -5.04 -2.88
CA ILE A 368 17.24 -5.12 -1.49
C ILE A 368 17.87 -3.81 -0.99
N PRO A 369 18.70 -3.06 -1.75
CA PRO A 369 19.26 -1.79 -1.29
C PRO A 369 18.22 -0.71 -0.97
N LEU A 370 17.08 -0.72 -1.65
CA LEU A 370 15.98 0.22 -1.43
C LEU A 370 15.17 -0.15 -0.18
N PHE A 371 14.97 -1.45 0.01
CA PHE A 371 14.10 -2.02 1.03
C PHE A 371 14.53 -1.70 2.46
N ALA A 372 15.78 -1.94 2.78
CA ALA A 372 16.29 -1.86 4.13
C ALA A 372 16.17 -0.47 4.78
N ILE A 373 16.24 0.63 4.00
CA ILE A 373 16.19 2.00 4.55
C ILE A 373 14.83 2.29 5.19
N GLY A 374 13.73 1.93 4.52
CA GLY A 374 12.37 2.18 5.02
C GLY A 374 12.14 1.50 6.37
N VAL A 375 12.48 0.22 6.45
CA VAL A 375 12.35 -0.62 7.64
C VAL A 375 13.15 -0.05 8.82
N PHE A 376 14.44 0.25 8.59
CA PHE A 376 15.33 0.68 9.66
C PHE A 376 15.00 2.08 10.18
N ILE A 377 14.45 2.98 9.36
CA ILE A 377 13.84 4.23 9.84
C ILE A 377 12.68 3.92 10.77
N GLY A 378 11.81 2.98 10.40
CA GLY A 378 10.69 2.53 11.22
C GLY A 378 11.15 1.97 12.58
N PHE A 379 12.15 1.09 12.59
CA PHE A 379 12.75 0.53 13.82
C PHE A 379 13.35 1.62 14.69
N THR A 380 14.15 2.51 14.11
CA THR A 380 14.80 3.61 14.83
C THR A 380 13.75 4.51 15.51
N LEU A 381 12.70 4.89 14.78
CA LEU A 381 11.63 5.75 15.30
C LEU A 381 10.77 5.05 16.37
N SER A 382 10.47 3.77 16.18
CA SER A 382 9.75 2.98 17.17
C SER A 382 10.51 2.88 18.49
N GLN A 383 11.80 2.58 18.41
CA GLN A 383 12.67 2.47 19.59
C GLN A 383 12.93 3.83 20.25
N ALA A 384 13.16 4.91 19.46
CA ALA A 384 13.27 6.27 19.99
C ALA A 384 11.98 6.69 20.73
N GLY A 385 10.82 6.38 20.16
CA GLY A 385 9.53 6.62 20.79
C GLY A 385 9.35 5.86 22.11
N LEU A 386 9.81 4.60 22.17
CA LEU A 386 9.77 3.82 23.43
C LEU A 386 10.73 4.36 24.49
N VAL A 387 11.91 4.89 24.12
CA VAL A 387 12.81 5.57 25.09
C VAL A 387 12.06 6.72 25.76
N VAL A 388 11.39 7.57 24.95
CA VAL A 388 10.59 8.68 25.46
C VAL A 388 9.41 8.18 26.30
N HIS A 389 8.71 7.13 25.84
CA HIS A 389 7.59 6.53 26.56
C HIS A 389 7.98 6.07 27.97
N TRP A 390 9.06 5.27 28.08
CA TRP A 390 9.52 4.76 29.39
C TRP A 390 10.06 5.87 30.29
N TRP A 391 10.68 6.90 29.72
CA TRP A 391 11.15 8.04 30.50
C TRP A 391 9.98 8.87 31.08
N ARG A 392 8.86 8.94 30.39
CA ARG A 392 7.64 9.63 30.84
C ARG A 392 6.85 8.82 31.86
N THR A 393 6.65 7.54 31.61
CA THR A 393 5.77 6.66 32.41
C THR A 393 6.45 6.08 33.65
N ARG A 394 7.76 5.93 33.63
CA ARG A 394 8.63 5.45 34.73
C ARG A 394 8.15 4.22 35.47
N PRO A 395 7.78 3.10 34.80
CA PRO A 395 7.40 1.86 35.48
C PRO A 395 8.64 1.23 36.19
N PRO A 396 8.44 0.20 37.02
CA PRO A 396 9.56 -0.51 37.63
C PRO A 396 10.59 -0.95 36.57
N ARG A 397 11.88 -0.70 36.82
CA ARG A 397 13.00 -0.97 35.89
C ARG A 397 12.92 -0.21 34.56
N TRP A 398 12.28 0.95 34.51
CA TRP A 398 12.15 1.79 33.31
C TRP A 398 13.51 2.11 32.65
N TRP A 399 14.56 2.32 33.42
CA TRP A 399 15.89 2.62 32.93
C TRP A 399 16.48 1.47 32.08
N LEU A 400 16.24 0.19 32.47
CA LEU A 400 16.68 -0.98 31.71
C LEU A 400 15.89 -1.08 30.38
N ARG A 401 14.58 -0.84 30.44
CA ARG A 401 13.72 -0.80 29.24
C ARG A 401 14.17 0.31 28.29
N SER A 402 14.44 1.51 28.81
CA SER A 402 14.98 2.62 28.02
C SER A 402 16.36 2.31 27.44
N LEU A 403 17.24 1.64 28.20
CA LEU A 403 18.60 1.29 27.73
C LEU A 403 18.52 0.32 26.53
N ILE A 404 17.70 -0.73 26.61
CA ILE A 404 17.51 -1.70 25.52
C ILE A 404 17.06 -0.95 24.25
N ASN A 405 16.06 -0.09 24.37
CA ASN A 405 15.55 0.69 23.23
C ASN A 405 16.54 1.73 22.73
N ALA A 406 17.33 2.35 23.60
CA ALA A 406 18.38 3.29 23.20
C ALA A 406 19.51 2.58 22.43
N LEU A 407 19.95 1.41 22.88
CA LEU A 407 20.92 0.58 22.16
C LEU A 407 20.39 0.16 20.80
N GLY A 408 19.15 -0.30 20.74
CA GLY A 408 18.50 -0.67 19.49
C GLY A 408 18.34 0.53 18.54
N CYS A 409 17.86 1.67 19.04
CA CYS A 409 17.74 2.92 18.29
C CYS A 409 19.09 3.36 17.70
N THR A 410 20.16 3.27 18.48
CA THR A 410 21.52 3.62 18.02
C THR A 410 21.98 2.64 16.95
N ALA A 411 21.82 1.32 17.16
CA ALA A 411 22.25 0.30 16.21
C ALA A 411 21.47 0.39 14.89
N THR A 412 20.14 0.56 14.95
CA THR A 412 19.30 0.71 13.74
C THR A 412 19.52 2.05 13.04
N GLY A 413 19.77 3.13 13.80
CA GLY A 413 20.13 4.44 13.25
C GLY A 413 21.48 4.43 12.53
N VAL A 414 22.50 3.78 13.12
CA VAL A 414 23.79 3.56 12.45
C VAL A 414 23.62 2.71 11.20
N ALA A 415 22.84 1.61 11.26
CA ALA A 415 22.56 0.80 10.09
C ALA A 415 21.88 1.63 8.99
N THR A 416 20.88 2.46 9.33
CA THR A 416 20.22 3.36 8.37
C THR A 416 21.21 4.29 7.70
N ALA A 417 22.11 4.91 8.48
CA ALA A 417 23.15 5.79 7.94
C ALA A 417 24.10 5.03 7.01
N VAL A 418 24.56 3.85 7.43
CA VAL A 418 25.43 2.98 6.59
C VAL A 418 24.73 2.61 5.29
N PHE A 419 23.46 2.22 5.32
CA PHE A 419 22.67 1.94 4.12
C PHE A 419 22.63 3.14 3.18
N LEU A 420 22.27 4.29 3.71
CA LEU A 420 22.12 5.49 2.91
C LEU A 420 23.42 5.86 2.20
N PHE A 421 24.56 5.85 2.92
CA PHE A 421 25.85 6.20 2.33
C PHE A 421 26.43 5.09 1.44
N ALA A 422 26.36 3.83 1.90
CA ALA A 422 27.01 2.72 1.23
C ALA A 422 26.28 2.26 -0.04
N LYS A 423 24.96 2.40 -0.07
CA LYS A 423 24.08 1.95 -1.15
C LYS A 423 23.47 3.10 -1.96
N PHE A 424 23.90 4.34 -1.71
CA PHE A 424 23.36 5.53 -2.38
C PHE A 424 23.41 5.39 -3.90
N ALA A 425 24.56 5.06 -4.46
CA ALA A 425 24.75 4.86 -5.89
C ALA A 425 24.05 3.60 -6.46
N GLU A 426 23.73 2.62 -5.59
CA GLU A 426 23.06 1.37 -5.98
C GLU A 426 21.52 1.49 -5.94
N GLY A 427 20.97 2.71 -5.75
CA GLY A 427 19.53 2.96 -5.80
C GLY A 427 18.94 3.53 -4.49
N ALA A 428 19.65 3.51 -3.37
CA ALA A 428 19.14 4.01 -2.08
C ALA A 428 18.71 5.50 -2.13
N TRP A 429 19.24 6.29 -3.07
CA TRP A 429 18.81 7.67 -3.34
C TRP A 429 17.33 7.78 -3.68
N VAL A 430 16.73 6.74 -4.33
CA VAL A 430 15.30 6.74 -4.67
C VAL A 430 14.46 6.85 -3.40
N VAL A 431 14.79 6.08 -2.36
CA VAL A 431 14.10 6.11 -1.07
C VAL A 431 14.36 7.43 -0.35
N ALA A 432 15.61 7.95 -0.43
CA ALA A 432 15.99 9.24 0.14
C ALA A 432 15.20 10.42 -0.49
N VAL A 433 14.75 10.28 -1.73
CA VAL A 433 13.89 11.25 -2.41
C VAL A 433 12.41 10.96 -2.14
N ALA A 434 11.99 9.69 -2.20
CA ALA A 434 10.59 9.30 -2.04
C ALA A 434 10.02 9.71 -0.66
N ILE A 435 10.78 9.51 0.42
CA ILE A 435 10.33 9.86 1.77
C ILE A 435 10.03 11.37 1.92
N PRO A 436 10.92 12.30 1.56
CA PRO A 436 10.60 13.73 1.54
C PRO A 436 9.42 14.11 0.65
N VAL A 437 9.28 13.45 -0.51
CA VAL A 437 8.13 13.67 -1.41
C VAL A 437 6.82 13.26 -0.73
N PHE A 438 6.77 12.10 -0.06
CA PHE A 438 5.59 11.70 0.72
C PHE A 438 5.30 12.68 1.87
N ILE A 439 6.33 13.12 2.60
CA ILE A 439 6.15 14.10 3.69
C ILE A 439 5.59 15.42 3.14
N LEU A 440 6.08 15.89 2.00
CA LEU A 440 5.57 17.09 1.34
C LEU A 440 4.09 16.90 0.92
N LEU A 441 3.77 15.75 0.35
CA LEU A 441 2.39 15.38 -0.01
C LEU A 441 1.48 15.38 1.23
N PHE A 442 1.90 14.75 2.33
CA PHE A 442 1.16 14.73 3.58
C PHE A 442 0.88 16.14 4.11
N ARG A 443 1.90 17.01 4.12
CA ARG A 443 1.75 18.41 4.56
C ARG A 443 0.80 19.20 3.66
N ARG A 444 0.85 18.99 2.34
CA ARG A 444 -0.03 19.64 1.38
C ARG A 444 -1.49 19.21 1.58
N ILE A 445 -1.73 17.92 1.73
CA ILE A 445 -3.07 17.37 1.96
C ILE A 445 -3.61 17.85 3.33
N HIS A 446 -2.80 17.76 4.38
CA HIS A 446 -3.19 18.21 5.71
C HIS A 446 -3.54 19.71 5.73
N GLY A 447 -2.72 20.54 5.13
CA GLY A 447 -2.98 21.97 5.00
C GLY A 447 -4.22 22.30 4.15
N TYR A 448 -4.60 21.45 3.20
CA TYR A 448 -5.86 21.58 2.46
C TYR A 448 -7.05 21.28 3.39
N TYR A 449 -7.04 20.18 4.12
CA TYR A 449 -8.12 19.82 5.03
C TYR A 449 -8.27 20.81 6.19
N GLU A 450 -7.18 21.29 6.77
CA GLU A 450 -7.24 22.34 7.81
C GLU A 450 -7.86 23.66 7.29
N ARG A 451 -7.54 24.06 6.05
CA ARG A 451 -8.18 25.26 5.45
C ARG A 451 -9.66 25.03 5.21
N MET A 452 -10.03 23.86 4.70
CA MET A 452 -11.42 23.49 4.46
C MET A 452 -12.22 23.47 5.77
N GLU A 453 -11.69 22.85 6.81
CA GLU A 453 -12.31 22.79 8.13
C GLU A 453 -12.53 24.20 8.71
N ARG A 454 -11.50 25.06 8.64
CA ARG A 454 -11.64 26.45 9.08
C ARG A 454 -12.69 27.23 8.30
N SER A 455 -12.83 26.98 7.01
CA SER A 455 -13.83 27.65 6.16
C SER A 455 -15.25 27.15 6.41
N LEU A 456 -15.42 25.92 6.91
CA LEU A 456 -16.71 25.32 7.21
C LEU A 456 -17.13 25.50 8.67
N THR A 457 -16.20 25.80 9.57
CA THR A 457 -16.49 25.97 10.99
C THR A 457 -17.12 27.32 11.25
N ILE A 458 -18.33 27.33 11.82
CA ILE A 458 -19.03 28.52 12.25
C ILE A 458 -18.80 28.72 13.75
N PRO A 459 -18.25 29.87 14.20
CA PRO A 459 -18.09 30.14 15.62
C PRO A 459 -19.45 30.47 16.25
N GLY A 460 -19.98 29.52 17.02
CA GLY A 460 -21.27 29.66 17.70
C GLY A 460 -22.45 29.03 16.95
N LEU A 461 -23.68 29.31 17.41
CA LEU A 461 -24.90 28.85 16.76
C LEU A 461 -25.16 29.71 15.51
N PRO A 462 -25.31 29.08 14.32
CA PRO A 462 -25.62 29.82 13.10
C PRO A 462 -27.01 30.44 13.17
N PRO A 463 -27.25 31.57 12.48
CA PRO A 463 -28.60 32.11 12.31
C PRO A 463 -29.48 31.09 11.58
N ALA A 464 -30.78 31.13 11.84
CA ALA A 464 -31.72 30.26 11.12
C ALA A 464 -31.60 30.49 9.60
N PRO A 465 -31.64 29.43 8.77
CA PRO A 465 -31.57 29.59 7.33
C PRO A 465 -32.72 30.44 6.83
N ARG A 466 -32.41 31.40 5.98
CA ARG A 466 -33.40 32.28 5.35
C ARG A 466 -33.76 31.71 3.99
N ARG A 467 -35.06 31.79 3.64
CA ARG A 467 -35.51 31.47 2.29
C ARG A 467 -35.10 32.63 1.38
N GLU A 468 -34.27 32.35 0.42
CA GLU A 468 -33.89 33.26 -0.67
C GLU A 468 -34.70 32.93 -1.92
N ARG A 469 -34.91 33.90 -2.80
CA ARG A 469 -35.53 33.67 -4.09
C ARG A 469 -34.64 32.78 -4.93
N THR A 470 -35.27 31.84 -5.62
CA THR A 470 -34.55 30.85 -6.43
C THR A 470 -34.88 31.01 -7.91
N LEU A 471 -33.88 31.33 -8.72
CA LEU A 471 -33.96 31.30 -10.17
C LEU A 471 -33.51 29.95 -10.71
N VAL A 472 -34.40 29.27 -11.43
CA VAL A 472 -34.07 27.98 -12.05
C VAL A 472 -33.83 28.15 -13.54
N ILE A 473 -32.63 27.78 -13.97
CA ILE A 473 -32.21 27.81 -15.40
C ILE A 473 -32.24 26.38 -15.95
N VAL A 474 -32.99 26.20 -17.03
CA VAL A 474 -33.13 24.91 -17.71
C VAL A 474 -32.55 24.99 -19.11
N PRO A 475 -31.40 24.37 -19.41
CA PRO A 475 -30.91 24.24 -20.76
C PRO A 475 -31.83 23.36 -21.59
N VAL A 476 -32.28 23.85 -22.73
CA VAL A 476 -33.19 23.12 -23.64
C VAL A 476 -32.62 23.04 -25.04
N SER A 477 -32.73 21.85 -25.67
CA SER A 477 -32.30 21.63 -27.06
C SER A 477 -33.47 21.70 -28.05
N GLY A 478 -34.70 21.65 -27.58
CA GLY A 478 -35.90 21.66 -28.39
C GLY A 478 -37.16 21.28 -27.58
N LEU A 479 -38.34 21.29 -28.19
CA LEU A 479 -39.58 20.86 -27.58
C LEU A 479 -39.69 19.34 -27.64
N ASN A 480 -39.50 18.68 -26.51
CA ASN A 480 -39.63 17.24 -26.37
C ASN A 480 -40.11 16.88 -24.96
N ARG A 481 -40.43 15.60 -24.73
CA ARG A 481 -40.92 15.11 -23.42
C ARG A 481 -39.96 15.42 -22.26
N LEU A 482 -38.67 15.38 -22.52
CA LEU A 482 -37.66 15.66 -21.51
C LEU A 482 -37.69 17.16 -21.12
N THR A 483 -37.84 18.07 -22.08
CA THR A 483 -38.01 19.51 -21.86
C THR A 483 -39.26 19.78 -21.02
N VAL A 484 -40.40 19.23 -21.38
CA VAL A 484 -41.67 19.41 -20.64
C VAL A 484 -41.51 18.94 -19.20
N ARG A 485 -40.95 17.74 -18.99
CA ARG A 485 -40.69 17.19 -17.66
C ARG A 485 -39.75 18.05 -16.84
N SER A 486 -38.70 18.53 -17.44
CA SER A 486 -37.67 19.35 -16.75
C SER A 486 -38.22 20.71 -16.34
N LEU A 487 -39.07 21.33 -17.20
CA LEU A 487 -39.73 22.58 -16.84
C LEU A 487 -40.75 22.40 -15.72
N GLY A 488 -41.48 21.27 -15.69
CA GLY A 488 -42.37 20.96 -14.58
C GLY A 488 -41.64 20.84 -13.25
N TYR A 489 -40.48 20.18 -13.22
CA TYR A 489 -39.63 20.15 -12.03
C TYR A 489 -39.09 21.55 -11.67
N ALA A 490 -38.67 22.33 -12.67
CA ALA A 490 -38.14 23.67 -12.48
C ALA A 490 -39.18 24.59 -11.82
N GLN A 491 -40.43 24.57 -12.31
CA GLN A 491 -41.54 25.36 -11.76
C GLN A 491 -41.89 24.94 -10.31
N SER A 492 -41.63 23.69 -9.93
CA SER A 492 -41.83 23.22 -8.56
C SER A 492 -40.72 23.62 -7.61
N LEU A 493 -39.53 23.95 -8.11
CA LEU A 493 -38.34 24.22 -7.31
C LEU A 493 -38.01 25.71 -7.17
N GLY A 494 -38.33 26.54 -8.18
CA GLY A 494 -37.94 27.93 -8.23
C GLY A 494 -39.09 28.89 -8.19
N ASP A 495 -38.81 30.12 -7.70
CA ASP A 495 -39.74 31.24 -7.76
C ASP A 495 -39.80 31.84 -9.18
N GLU A 496 -38.69 31.76 -9.94
CA GLU A 496 -38.59 32.14 -11.33
C GLU A 496 -37.90 31.02 -12.15
N VAL A 497 -38.39 30.78 -13.37
CA VAL A 497 -37.84 29.74 -14.27
C VAL A 497 -37.48 30.35 -15.61
N VAL A 498 -36.29 30.08 -16.09
CA VAL A 498 -35.80 30.50 -17.40
C VAL A 498 -35.30 29.31 -18.19
N ALA A 499 -35.90 29.07 -19.35
CA ALA A 499 -35.39 28.12 -20.33
C ALA A 499 -34.30 28.78 -21.18
N VAL A 500 -33.16 28.08 -21.38
CA VAL A 500 -32.04 28.63 -22.17
C VAL A 500 -31.72 27.69 -23.32
N HIS A 501 -31.81 28.21 -24.54
CA HIS A 501 -31.41 27.52 -25.75
C HIS A 501 -30.11 28.10 -26.30
N VAL A 502 -29.20 27.24 -26.76
CA VAL A 502 -27.99 27.68 -27.45
C VAL A 502 -28.13 27.37 -28.93
N ALA A 503 -28.41 28.39 -29.72
CA ALA A 503 -28.55 28.26 -31.16
C ALA A 503 -27.19 28.33 -31.85
N PHE A 504 -26.94 27.42 -32.82
CA PHE A 504 -25.75 27.38 -33.63
C PHE A 504 -25.93 28.05 -34.97
N SER A 505 -24.85 28.57 -35.55
CA SER A 505 -24.83 29.12 -36.90
C SER A 505 -25.21 28.04 -37.92
N GLY A 506 -26.33 28.21 -38.63
CA GLY A 506 -26.87 27.24 -39.60
C GLY A 506 -28.19 26.56 -39.20
N GLU A 507 -28.67 26.75 -37.99
CA GLU A 507 -30.04 26.34 -37.61
C GLU A 507 -31.07 27.34 -38.19
N PRO A 508 -32.28 26.85 -38.57
CA PRO A 508 -33.33 27.75 -39.05
C PRO A 508 -33.68 28.79 -37.98
N GLU A 509 -33.46 30.06 -38.26
CA GLU A 509 -33.69 31.16 -37.32
C GLU A 509 -35.15 31.17 -36.83
N GLY A 510 -35.31 31.14 -35.48
CA GLY A 510 -36.61 31.34 -34.85
C GLY A 510 -37.57 30.13 -34.88
N SER A 511 -37.10 28.93 -35.20
CA SER A 511 -38.01 27.76 -35.21
C SER A 511 -38.45 27.41 -33.79
N LEU A 512 -37.56 27.32 -32.85
CA LEU A 512 -37.86 26.99 -31.43
C LEU A 512 -38.63 28.14 -30.76
N GLU A 513 -38.30 29.40 -31.07
CA GLU A 513 -39.01 30.55 -30.49
C GLU A 513 -40.49 30.55 -30.92
N ARG A 514 -40.80 30.30 -32.23
CA ARG A 514 -42.19 30.21 -32.73
C ARG A 514 -42.96 29.05 -32.06
N ASP A 515 -42.35 27.91 -31.96
CA ASP A 515 -42.97 26.75 -31.30
C ASP A 515 -43.19 26.99 -29.79
N TRP A 516 -42.28 27.74 -29.16
CA TRP A 516 -42.37 28.12 -27.75
C TRP A 516 -43.47 29.14 -27.49
N GLU A 517 -43.63 30.12 -28.36
CA GLU A 517 -44.71 31.10 -28.32
C GLU A 517 -46.07 30.46 -28.56
N ALA A 518 -46.15 29.45 -29.46
CA ALA A 518 -47.37 28.69 -29.71
C ALA A 518 -47.74 27.80 -28.51
N TRP A 519 -46.74 27.19 -27.85
CA TRP A 519 -46.94 26.32 -26.70
C TRP A 519 -47.32 27.06 -25.42
N ARG A 520 -46.84 28.29 -25.24
CA ARG A 520 -47.10 29.16 -24.06
C ARG A 520 -46.93 28.45 -22.70
N PRO A 521 -45.75 27.92 -22.38
CA PRO A 521 -45.53 27.17 -21.12
C PRO A 521 -45.51 28.04 -19.86
N GLY A 522 -45.62 29.37 -19.97
CA GLY A 522 -45.48 30.29 -18.85
C GLY A 522 -44.04 30.46 -18.36
N VAL A 523 -43.06 30.00 -19.11
CA VAL A 523 -41.65 30.06 -18.84
C VAL A 523 -40.96 30.86 -19.94
N ARG A 524 -40.11 31.82 -19.55
CA ARG A 524 -39.36 32.66 -20.48
C ARG A 524 -38.27 31.81 -21.18
N LEU A 525 -38.19 31.92 -22.51
CA LEU A 525 -37.09 31.36 -23.30
C LEU A 525 -36.04 32.45 -23.58
N VAL A 526 -34.77 32.10 -23.33
CA VAL A 526 -33.60 32.91 -23.70
C VAL A 526 -32.78 32.14 -24.72
N VAL A 527 -32.56 32.76 -25.90
CA VAL A 527 -31.75 32.14 -26.94
C VAL A 527 -30.38 32.79 -26.96
N LEU A 528 -29.36 31.94 -26.73
CA LEU A 528 -27.94 32.34 -26.78
C LEU A 528 -27.35 31.95 -28.13
N ARG A 529 -26.85 32.89 -28.90
CA ARG A 529 -26.19 32.61 -30.18
C ARG A 529 -24.73 32.21 -29.96
N SER A 530 -24.31 31.08 -30.49
CA SER A 530 -22.93 30.60 -30.44
C SER A 530 -22.33 30.54 -31.85
N GLN A 531 -21.24 31.25 -32.05
CA GLN A 531 -20.44 31.18 -33.30
C GLN A 531 -19.57 29.90 -33.35
N TYR A 532 -19.37 29.24 -32.20
CA TYR A 532 -18.61 28.01 -32.06
C TYR A 532 -19.54 26.89 -31.68
N HIS A 533 -19.26 25.64 -32.09
CA HIS A 533 -20.05 24.44 -31.73
C HIS A 533 -19.86 24.05 -30.26
N SER A 534 -20.10 24.99 -29.34
CA SER A 534 -19.98 24.77 -27.87
C SER A 534 -21.23 25.29 -27.19
N ILE A 535 -21.90 24.43 -26.42
CA ILE A 535 -23.05 24.76 -25.57
C ILE A 535 -22.58 25.31 -24.23
N VAL A 536 -21.49 24.77 -23.69
CA VAL A 536 -21.03 25.03 -22.31
C VAL A 536 -20.61 26.50 -22.13
N ARG A 537 -19.77 27.03 -23.01
CA ARG A 537 -19.23 28.40 -22.86
C ARG A 537 -20.28 29.53 -22.89
N PRO A 538 -21.24 29.55 -23.84
CA PRO A 538 -22.29 30.55 -23.84
C PRO A 538 -23.18 30.47 -22.59
N LEU A 539 -23.53 29.26 -22.17
CA LEU A 539 -24.35 29.03 -21.00
C LEU A 539 -23.65 29.49 -19.71
N LEU A 540 -22.38 29.17 -19.54
CA LEU A 540 -21.58 29.63 -18.41
C LEU A 540 -21.48 31.16 -18.35
N ARG A 541 -21.30 31.83 -19.51
CA ARG A 541 -21.29 33.30 -19.56
C ARG A 541 -22.64 33.89 -19.19
N PHE A 542 -23.72 33.31 -19.66
CA PHE A 542 -25.07 33.73 -19.28
C PHE A 542 -25.31 33.58 -17.78
N ILE A 543 -25.00 32.43 -17.21
CA ILE A 543 -25.17 32.15 -15.77
C ILE A 543 -24.37 33.16 -14.94
N ARG A 544 -23.11 33.43 -15.31
CA ARG A 544 -22.29 34.46 -14.63
C ARG A 544 -22.92 35.85 -14.72
N SER A 545 -23.44 36.22 -15.89
CA SER A 545 -24.08 37.52 -16.06
C SER A 545 -25.36 37.68 -15.27
N VAL A 546 -26.00 36.57 -14.90
CA VAL A 546 -27.18 36.54 -14.02
C VAL A 546 -26.73 36.60 -12.55
N ASP A 547 -25.73 35.80 -12.15
CA ASP A 547 -25.15 35.76 -10.81
C ASP A 547 -24.65 37.16 -10.37
N ASP A 548 -23.97 37.87 -11.28
CA ASP A 548 -23.47 39.21 -11.06
C ASP A 548 -24.59 40.29 -10.90
N ARG A 549 -25.80 39.99 -11.33
CA ARG A 549 -26.93 40.97 -11.35
C ARG A 549 -28.00 40.71 -10.31
N THR A 550 -28.08 39.51 -9.79
CA THR A 550 -29.14 39.06 -8.88
C THR A 550 -28.55 38.52 -7.59
N ASN A 551 -29.18 38.85 -6.45
CA ASN A 551 -28.88 38.21 -5.16
C ASN A 551 -29.72 36.94 -4.97
N GLU A 552 -30.12 36.28 -6.05
CA GLU A 552 -30.96 35.09 -6.03
C GLU A 552 -30.12 33.82 -6.08
N GLN A 553 -30.61 32.76 -5.45
CA GLN A 553 -29.95 31.44 -5.60
C GLN A 553 -30.20 30.91 -7.00
N ILE A 554 -29.12 30.58 -7.73
CA ILE A 554 -29.21 30.02 -9.08
C ILE A 554 -29.15 28.52 -9.01
N VAL A 555 -30.21 27.88 -9.57
CA VAL A 555 -30.27 26.41 -9.78
C VAL A 555 -30.26 26.12 -11.26
N VAL A 556 -29.32 25.32 -11.73
CA VAL A 556 -29.30 24.84 -13.11
C VAL A 556 -29.78 23.40 -13.14
N LEU A 557 -30.94 23.16 -13.78
CA LEU A 557 -31.49 21.82 -13.96
C LEU A 557 -31.11 21.30 -15.34
N ILE A 558 -30.24 20.30 -15.38
CA ILE A 558 -29.74 19.71 -16.61
C ILE A 558 -30.62 18.51 -16.99
N PRO A 559 -31.35 18.58 -18.14
CA PRO A 559 -32.06 17.42 -18.67
C PRO A 559 -31.07 16.37 -19.18
N GLU A 560 -31.21 15.13 -18.74
CA GLU A 560 -30.32 14.02 -19.13
C GLU A 560 -31.12 12.77 -19.49
N VAL A 561 -30.79 12.15 -20.63
CA VAL A 561 -31.32 10.83 -20.97
C VAL A 561 -30.53 9.77 -20.23
N SER A 562 -31.19 9.01 -19.37
CA SER A 562 -30.59 7.94 -18.58
C SER A 562 -30.82 6.60 -19.30
N PRO A 563 -29.79 6.04 -19.96
CA PRO A 563 -29.91 4.75 -20.62
C PRO A 563 -30.05 3.61 -19.60
N GLY A 564 -30.72 2.54 -20.00
CA GLY A 564 -30.98 1.38 -19.14
C GLY A 564 -29.74 0.52 -18.90
N ARG A 565 -28.79 0.50 -19.84
CA ARG A 565 -27.58 -0.33 -19.80
C ARG A 565 -26.32 0.52 -19.73
N TRP A 566 -25.35 0.11 -18.95
CA TRP A 566 -24.11 0.87 -18.72
C TRP A 566 -23.31 1.18 -20.00
N TRP A 567 -23.31 0.29 -21.01
CA TRP A 567 -22.61 0.50 -22.28
C TRP A 567 -23.31 1.51 -23.22
N GLU A 568 -24.62 1.72 -23.05
CA GLU A 568 -25.38 2.73 -23.79
C GLU A 568 -24.95 4.15 -23.42
N ASN A 569 -24.34 4.34 -22.22
CA ASN A 569 -23.73 5.60 -21.84
C ASN A 569 -22.60 6.03 -22.79
N LEU A 570 -21.94 5.08 -23.48
CA LEU A 570 -20.91 5.40 -24.49
C LEU A 570 -21.51 5.95 -25.78
N LEU A 571 -22.77 5.66 -26.06
CA LEU A 571 -23.48 6.12 -27.25
C LEU A 571 -24.17 7.47 -27.04
N HIS A 572 -24.34 7.89 -25.79
CA HIS A 572 -24.99 9.16 -25.46
C HIS A 572 -23.94 10.25 -25.24
N ASN A 573 -24.28 11.44 -25.74
CA ASN A 573 -23.44 12.62 -25.59
C ASN A 573 -23.37 13.01 -24.11
N GLN A 574 -22.20 12.84 -23.47
CA GLN A 574 -21.95 13.17 -22.05
C GLN A 574 -21.92 14.69 -21.76
N MET A 575 -22.57 15.49 -22.58
CA MET A 575 -22.61 16.95 -22.47
C MET A 575 -23.18 17.41 -21.12
N GLY A 576 -24.16 16.67 -20.56
CA GLY A 576 -24.74 16.95 -19.24
C GLY A 576 -23.70 16.86 -18.13
N LEU A 577 -22.85 15.83 -18.14
CA LEU A 577 -21.77 15.65 -17.16
C LEU A 577 -20.68 16.74 -17.30
N MET A 578 -20.30 17.09 -18.54
CA MET A 578 -19.32 18.16 -18.78
C MET A 578 -19.85 19.53 -18.31
N LEU A 579 -21.14 19.81 -18.55
CA LEU A 579 -21.79 21.02 -18.10
C LEU A 579 -21.87 21.05 -16.58
N ALA A 580 -22.29 19.96 -15.95
CA ALA A 580 -22.38 19.84 -14.49
C ALA A 580 -20.99 20.03 -13.82
N ALA A 581 -19.94 19.41 -14.37
CA ALA A 581 -18.57 19.57 -13.89
C ALA A 581 -18.08 21.02 -14.01
N SER A 582 -18.36 21.66 -15.17
CA SER A 582 -17.97 23.05 -15.43
C SER A 582 -18.71 24.06 -14.52
N LEU A 583 -19.97 23.82 -14.20
CA LEU A 583 -20.77 24.63 -13.30
C LEU A 583 -20.33 24.49 -11.85
N ARG A 584 -20.07 23.25 -11.38
CA ARG A 584 -19.53 23.00 -10.03
C ARG A 584 -18.21 23.71 -9.76
N ALA A 585 -17.38 23.88 -10.79
CA ALA A 585 -16.13 24.60 -10.67
C ALA A 585 -16.30 26.11 -10.42
N GLN A 586 -17.51 26.69 -10.63
CA GLN A 586 -17.80 28.12 -10.40
C GLN A 586 -18.26 28.44 -8.98
N GLY A 587 -18.66 27.46 -8.20
CA GLY A 587 -18.86 27.60 -6.74
C GLY A 587 -20.22 28.11 -6.25
N ASN A 588 -20.93 28.96 -7.01
CA ASN A 588 -22.16 29.63 -6.53
C ASN A 588 -23.46 29.10 -7.11
N VAL A 589 -23.41 28.03 -7.89
CA VAL A 589 -24.57 27.53 -8.63
C VAL A 589 -24.92 26.11 -8.17
N MET A 590 -26.18 25.90 -7.79
CA MET A 590 -26.69 24.56 -7.52
C MET A 590 -26.98 23.85 -8.84
N VAL A 591 -26.47 22.62 -9.00
CA VAL A 591 -26.68 21.82 -10.22
C VAL A 591 -27.53 20.60 -9.90
N GLY A 592 -28.70 20.49 -10.55
CA GLY A 592 -29.58 19.35 -10.51
C GLY A 592 -29.63 18.63 -11.85
N ILE A 593 -29.76 17.31 -11.84
CA ILE A 593 -29.92 16.47 -13.05
C ILE A 593 -31.32 15.93 -13.05
N VAL A 594 -32.05 16.11 -14.17
CA VAL A 594 -33.40 15.54 -14.38
C VAL A 594 -33.26 14.33 -15.31
N PRO A 595 -33.27 13.10 -14.74
CA PRO A 595 -33.13 11.89 -15.56
C PRO A 595 -34.43 11.58 -16.30
N PHE A 596 -34.30 11.21 -17.57
CA PHE A 596 -35.39 10.71 -18.39
C PHE A 596 -35.05 9.31 -18.89
N ARG A 597 -35.87 8.33 -18.53
CA ARG A 597 -35.80 6.96 -19.08
C ARG A 597 -36.75 6.85 -20.25
N ALA A 598 -36.29 6.35 -21.40
CA ALA A 598 -37.15 6.05 -22.54
C ALA A 598 -38.16 4.97 -22.14
N ALA A 599 -39.45 5.19 -22.46
CA ALA A 599 -40.51 4.25 -22.15
C ALA A 599 -40.31 2.95 -22.95
N GLY A 600 -40.11 1.81 -22.28
CA GLY A 600 -39.92 0.48 -22.90
C GLY A 600 -39.09 -0.50 -22.08
N GLU A 601 -38.34 -0.06 -21.07
CA GLU A 601 -37.62 -0.98 -20.19
C GLU A 601 -38.32 -1.12 -18.83
N PRO A 602 -38.54 -2.37 -18.34
CA PRO A 602 -39.08 -2.60 -17.01
C PRO A 602 -38.13 -1.98 -15.97
N ALA A 603 -38.71 -1.29 -14.98
CA ALA A 603 -37.96 -0.77 -13.84
C ALA A 603 -37.21 -1.95 -13.19
N GLY A 604 -35.90 -2.02 -13.39
CA GLY A 604 -35.08 -2.97 -12.67
C GLY A 604 -35.27 -2.72 -11.18
N GLN A 605 -35.68 -3.74 -10.46
CA GLN A 605 -35.74 -3.72 -9.00
C GLN A 605 -34.39 -3.36 -8.42
N PRO A 606 -34.35 -2.64 -7.26
CA PRO A 606 -33.11 -2.14 -6.63
C PRO A 606 -32.13 -3.24 -6.22
#